data_66811dc9c3aac6baed499aaf4ff00ac6
#
_entry.id   66811dc9c3aac6baed499aaf4ff00ac6
#
_cell.length_a   1.000
_cell.length_b   1.000
_cell.length_c   1.000
_cell.angle_alpha   90.00
_cell.angle_beta   90.00
_cell.angle_gamma   90.00
#
_symmetry.space_group_name_H-M   'P 1'
#
loop_
_entity.id
_entity.type
_entity.pdbx_description
1 polymer ?
#
loop_
_entity_poly.entity_id
_entity_poly.type
_entity_poly.pdbx_seq_one_letter_code
_entity_poly.pdbx_strand_id
1 'polypeptide(L)'
;MTVAPRPDRSWELFEHGLLVFEDAGSPSGPTRILVSRLELCTAPGCSCREVGLRAISFEVENRDLVRAGLTNEGLHSKFASGEAMNAQVDIDLGLVEADGHDGRVPLSEEWTRRLQSQVDGELLALLHERWLRAKGVTSSPNTDWAPRGTGELVGWDEAHPDDRQDLYLDGKAVVGAEDLYCVKPACTCNEARVVFVPTTRGAPLIGSVRVRLPSGAVIATESKPAKAAALDRLWKAFRARHRVAELLARRQQKMIELARLRAAGEPPTQATTSSQRVGRNELCPCGSGKKYKRCCAT
;
A
#
# COMPACT_ATOMS: atom_id res chain seq x y z
N MET A 1 -8.18 14.99 9.67
CA MET A 1 -8.78 13.82 10.35
C MET A 1 -7.69 13.15 11.15
N THR A 2 -7.70 13.28 12.45
CA THR A 2 -6.86 12.52 13.37
C THR A 2 -7.43 11.10 13.40
N VAL A 3 -6.63 10.13 12.94
CA VAL A 3 -6.99 8.72 13.14
C VAL A 3 -6.94 8.47 14.64
N ALA A 4 -8.04 8.03 15.25
CA ALA A 4 -8.06 7.72 16.68
C ALA A 4 -6.95 6.69 17.01
N PRO A 5 -6.18 6.91 18.09
CA PRO A 5 -5.12 5.99 18.47
C PRO A 5 -5.72 4.60 18.70
N ARG A 6 -5.19 3.61 18.00
CA ARG A 6 -5.53 2.20 18.22
C ARG A 6 -4.46 1.58 19.13
N PRO A 7 -4.82 0.98 20.25
CA PRO A 7 -3.86 0.47 21.22
C PRO A 7 -2.99 -0.69 20.71
N ASP A 8 -3.34 -1.26 19.57
CA ASP A 8 -2.67 -2.39 18.92
C ASP A 8 -1.71 -1.98 17.77
N ARG A 9 -1.52 -0.67 17.55
CA ARG A 9 -0.62 -0.17 16.50
C ARG A 9 0.68 0.37 17.09
N SER A 10 1.77 0.05 16.43
CA SER A 10 3.11 0.58 16.70
C SER A 10 3.43 1.84 15.90
N TRP A 11 2.50 2.34 15.07
CA TRP A 11 2.64 3.56 14.30
C TRP A 11 1.37 4.41 14.34
N GLU A 12 1.54 5.73 14.22
CA GLU A 12 0.45 6.72 14.24
C GLU A 12 0.71 7.82 13.19
N LEU A 13 -0.36 8.24 12.50
CA LEU A 13 -0.31 9.38 11.58
C LEU A 13 -0.85 10.63 12.28
N PHE A 14 -0.04 11.68 12.33
CA PHE A 14 -0.42 12.97 12.89
C PHE A 14 -0.90 13.95 11.81
N GLU A 15 -1.56 15.02 12.24
CA GLU A 15 -1.85 16.19 11.42
C GLU A 15 -0.55 16.64 10.75
N HIS A 16 -0.52 17.25 9.65
CA HIS A 16 0.69 17.62 8.89
C HIS A 16 1.48 16.47 8.21
N GLY A 17 0.97 15.23 8.24
CA GLY A 17 1.55 14.10 7.49
C GLY A 17 2.81 13.50 8.11
N LEU A 18 3.01 13.66 9.42
CA LEU A 18 4.07 13.00 10.15
C LEU A 18 3.64 11.59 10.56
N LEU A 19 4.49 10.61 10.28
CA LEU A 19 4.36 9.25 10.81
C LEU A 19 5.26 9.08 12.03
N VAL A 20 4.70 8.54 13.10
CA VAL A 20 5.44 8.20 14.31
C VAL A 20 5.41 6.71 14.49
N PHE A 21 6.58 6.13 14.61
CA PHE A 21 6.79 4.71 14.90
C PHE A 21 7.31 4.57 16.32
N GLU A 22 6.71 3.70 17.11
CA GLU A 22 7.13 3.45 18.46
C GLU A 22 7.97 2.18 18.52
N ASP A 23 9.04 2.25 19.28
CA ASP A 23 9.75 1.06 19.72
C ASP A 23 9.12 0.55 21.01
N ALA A 24 8.47 -0.60 20.93
CA ALA A 24 7.93 -1.32 22.07
C ALA A 24 9.04 -1.88 22.99
N GLY A 25 10.16 -1.18 23.14
CA GLY A 25 11.32 -1.56 23.94
C GLY A 25 10.98 -2.06 25.35
N SER A 26 11.99 -2.28 26.17
CA SER A 26 11.83 -2.80 27.54
C SER A 26 10.72 -2.07 28.30
N PRO A 27 9.84 -2.79 29.03
CA PRO A 27 8.75 -2.18 29.82
C PRO A 27 9.20 -1.15 30.86
N SER A 28 10.48 -1.12 31.17
CA SER A 28 11.10 -0.27 32.22
C SER A 28 12.09 0.78 31.69
N GLY A 29 12.26 0.86 30.34
CA GLY A 29 13.16 1.85 29.72
C GLY A 29 12.43 3.03 29.08
N PRO A 30 13.16 4.09 28.68
CA PRO A 30 12.58 5.18 27.90
C PRO A 30 12.03 4.65 26.59
N THR A 31 10.88 5.17 26.20
CA THR A 31 10.29 4.82 24.89
C THR A 31 11.10 5.51 23.79
N ARG A 32 11.56 4.71 22.84
CA ARG A 32 12.20 5.25 21.63
C ARG A 32 11.14 5.40 20.54
N ILE A 33 11.16 6.53 19.87
CA ILE A 33 10.26 6.81 18.76
C ILE A 33 11.05 7.27 17.55
N LEU A 34 10.50 6.95 16.37
CA LEU A 34 10.95 7.46 15.09
C LEU A 34 9.88 8.36 14.52
N VAL A 35 10.15 9.66 14.41
CA VAL A 35 9.26 10.62 13.77
C VAL A 35 9.69 10.81 12.33
N SER A 36 8.81 10.52 11.40
CA SER A 36 9.11 10.52 9.96
C SER A 36 8.22 11.46 9.18
N ARG A 37 8.82 12.18 8.23
CA ARG A 37 8.13 12.94 7.19
C ARG A 37 8.14 12.13 5.90
N LEU A 38 7.00 12.10 5.19
CA LEU A 38 6.90 11.45 3.89
C LEU A 38 7.54 12.33 2.81
N GLU A 39 8.41 11.75 2.01
CA GLU A 39 8.94 12.32 0.77
C GLU A 39 8.33 11.55 -0.41
N LEU A 40 7.47 12.21 -1.15
CA LEU A 40 6.68 11.61 -2.21
C LEU A 40 7.13 12.12 -3.57
N CYS A 41 7.32 11.21 -4.51
CA CYS A 41 7.55 11.58 -5.90
C CYS A 41 6.27 12.21 -6.49
N THR A 42 6.36 13.45 -6.92
CA THR A 42 5.25 14.21 -7.51
C THR A 42 5.21 14.16 -9.04
N ALA A 43 6.18 13.49 -9.68
CA ALA A 43 6.23 13.39 -11.14
C ALA A 43 5.10 12.46 -11.66
N PRO A 44 4.12 12.97 -12.43
CA PRO A 44 2.93 12.19 -12.83
C PRO A 44 3.25 10.97 -13.69
N GLY A 45 4.31 11.04 -14.50
CA GLY A 45 4.72 9.92 -15.38
C GLY A 45 5.74 8.96 -14.76
N CYS A 46 6.13 9.16 -13.50
CA CYS A 46 7.09 8.30 -12.84
C CYS A 46 6.41 7.00 -12.35
N SER A 47 7.00 5.88 -12.69
CA SER A 47 6.51 4.54 -12.28
C SER A 47 7.07 4.06 -10.94
N CYS A 48 7.85 4.90 -10.22
CA CYS A 48 8.37 4.51 -8.90
C CYS A 48 7.21 4.19 -7.95
N ARG A 49 7.35 3.11 -7.21
CA ARG A 49 6.39 2.64 -6.18
C ARG A 49 6.97 2.80 -4.79
N GLU A 50 7.88 3.76 -4.62
CA GLU A 50 8.61 4.01 -3.40
C GLU A 50 8.14 5.30 -2.73
N VAL A 51 8.08 5.26 -1.42
CA VAL A 51 7.84 6.42 -0.55
C VAL A 51 9.08 6.63 0.30
N GLY A 52 9.70 7.80 0.17
CA GLY A 52 10.80 8.21 1.02
C GLY A 52 10.31 8.55 2.44
N LEU A 53 11.08 8.18 3.43
CA LEU A 53 10.91 8.54 4.83
C LEU A 53 12.15 9.32 5.28
N ARG A 54 11.94 10.58 5.63
CA ARG A 54 12.96 11.36 6.31
C ARG A 54 12.65 11.39 7.81
N ALA A 55 13.51 10.84 8.65
CA ALA A 55 13.19 10.46 10.00
C ALA A 55 14.20 10.96 11.04
N ILE A 56 13.72 11.25 12.24
CA ILE A 56 14.54 11.59 13.41
C ILE A 56 14.11 10.68 14.56
N SER A 57 15.07 10.10 15.27
CA SER A 57 14.80 9.30 16.46
C SER A 57 14.87 10.14 17.74
N PHE A 58 13.97 9.82 18.68
CA PHE A 58 13.93 10.44 20.00
C PHE A 58 13.78 9.37 21.07
N GLU A 59 14.35 9.66 22.26
CA GLU A 59 14.03 8.99 23.50
C GLU A 59 13.04 9.84 24.29
N VAL A 60 11.92 9.27 24.70
CA VAL A 60 10.87 10.00 25.41
C VAL A 60 10.48 9.27 26.69
N GLU A 61 10.39 10.02 27.78
CA GLU A 61 9.97 9.47 29.07
C GLU A 61 8.45 9.42 29.20
N ASN A 62 7.75 10.28 28.44
CA ASN A 62 6.29 10.36 28.48
C ASN A 62 5.71 10.59 27.08
N ARG A 63 4.83 9.71 26.64
CA ARG A 63 4.12 9.77 25.33
C ARG A 63 3.39 11.09 25.09
N ASP A 64 2.84 11.71 26.14
CA ASP A 64 2.07 12.96 25.99
C ASP A 64 2.94 14.15 25.62
N LEU A 65 4.20 14.17 26.05
CA LEU A 65 5.18 15.18 25.66
C LEU A 65 5.53 15.10 24.17
N VAL A 66 5.46 13.89 23.58
CA VAL A 66 5.67 13.71 22.14
C VAL A 66 4.56 14.37 21.35
N ARG A 67 3.30 14.18 21.74
CA ARG A 67 2.15 14.81 21.08
C ARG A 67 2.23 16.32 21.12
N ALA A 68 2.62 16.90 22.25
CA ALA A 68 2.82 18.34 22.38
C ALA A 68 4.02 18.84 21.56
N GLY A 69 5.11 18.08 21.48
CA GLY A 69 6.32 18.44 20.73
C GLY A 69 6.22 18.29 19.21
N LEU A 70 5.34 17.39 18.71
CA LEU A 70 5.15 17.17 17.28
C LEU A 70 4.48 18.32 16.55
N THR A 71 3.81 19.21 17.26
CA THR A 71 3.20 20.43 16.71
C THR A 71 4.15 21.64 16.71
N ASN A 72 5.36 21.50 17.21
CA ASN A 72 6.26 22.62 17.48
C ASN A 72 7.25 22.89 16.32
N GLU A 73 7.54 24.15 16.03
CA GLU A 73 8.55 24.63 15.06
C GLU A 73 9.93 23.98 15.26
N GLY A 74 10.26 23.55 16.49
CA GLY A 74 11.49 22.85 16.85
C GLY A 74 11.72 21.53 16.08
N LEU A 75 10.65 20.80 15.71
CA LEU A 75 10.77 19.61 14.86
C LEU A 75 11.15 19.98 13.42
N HIS A 76 10.59 21.06 12.89
CA HIS A 76 10.95 21.53 11.55
C HIS A 76 12.41 21.92 11.45
N SER A 77 12.98 22.56 12.50
CA SER A 77 14.39 22.92 12.54
C SER A 77 15.30 21.70 12.59
N LYS A 78 14.92 20.64 13.33
CA LYS A 78 15.70 19.39 13.40
C LYS A 78 15.70 18.63 12.07
N PHE A 79 14.58 18.61 11.32
CA PHE A 79 14.57 18.07 9.96
C PHE A 79 15.47 18.87 9.00
N ALA A 80 15.69 20.15 9.27
CA ALA A 80 16.57 21.02 8.47
C ALA A 80 18.05 20.89 8.84
N SER A 81 18.39 20.46 10.07
CA SER A 81 19.76 20.46 10.62
C SER A 81 20.70 19.36 10.07
N GLY A 82 20.22 18.50 9.17
CA GLY A 82 21.03 17.41 8.60
C GLY A 82 21.16 16.15 9.46
N GLU A 83 20.57 16.11 10.65
CA GLU A 83 20.55 14.94 11.54
C GLU A 83 19.51 13.87 11.11
N ALA A 84 18.66 14.22 10.15
CA ALA A 84 17.61 13.32 9.70
C ALA A 84 18.18 12.14 8.92
N MET A 85 17.78 10.96 9.31
CA MET A 85 18.05 9.70 8.63
C MET A 85 17.03 9.47 7.52
N ASN A 86 17.37 8.66 6.52
CA ASN A 86 16.53 8.44 5.36
C ASN A 86 16.32 6.94 5.10
N ALA A 87 15.10 6.58 4.71
CA ALA A 87 14.74 5.26 4.24
C ALA A 87 13.75 5.36 3.09
N GLN A 88 13.57 4.27 2.36
CA GLN A 88 12.54 4.11 1.33
C GLN A 88 11.66 2.91 1.69
N VAL A 89 10.38 3.03 1.38
CA VAL A 89 9.40 1.94 1.53
C VAL A 89 8.83 1.65 0.16
N ASP A 90 9.08 0.44 -0.34
CA ASP A 90 8.35 -0.08 -1.50
C ASP A 90 6.91 -0.39 -1.08
N ILE A 91 5.96 0.34 -1.65
CA ILE A 91 4.55 0.24 -1.23
C ILE A 91 3.85 -1.04 -1.70
N ASP A 92 4.38 -1.73 -2.70
CA ASP A 92 3.82 -3.00 -3.18
C ASP A 92 4.44 -4.20 -2.45
N LEU A 93 5.77 -4.23 -2.31
CA LEU A 93 6.50 -5.29 -1.61
C LEU A 93 6.45 -5.14 -0.08
N GLY A 94 6.26 -3.92 0.42
CA GLY A 94 6.37 -3.62 1.85
C GLY A 94 7.79 -3.77 2.38
N LEU A 95 8.79 -3.59 1.53
CA LEU A 95 10.19 -3.62 1.94
C LEU A 95 10.65 -2.24 2.38
N VAL A 96 11.49 -2.21 3.41
CA VAL A 96 12.13 -1.00 3.92
C VAL A 96 13.62 -1.09 3.64
N GLU A 97 14.13 -0.08 2.96
CA GLU A 97 15.56 0.05 2.66
C GLU A 97 16.10 1.37 3.22
N ALA A 98 17.30 1.32 3.81
CA ALA A 98 17.99 2.53 4.26
C ALA A 98 18.47 3.31 3.03
N ASP A 99 18.14 4.62 2.94
CA ASP A 99 18.49 5.46 1.80
C ASP A 99 19.73 6.32 2.12
N GLY A 100 20.88 5.91 1.59
CA GLY A 100 22.15 6.65 1.67
C GLY A 100 22.53 7.36 0.37
N HIS A 101 21.64 7.48 -0.61
CA HIS A 101 21.92 8.13 -1.89
C HIS A 101 22.08 9.66 -1.74
N ASP A 102 22.82 10.26 -2.65
CA ASP A 102 23.03 11.72 -2.73
C ASP A 102 23.56 12.37 -1.43
N GLY A 103 24.37 11.64 -0.65
CA GLY A 103 24.93 12.14 0.61
C GLY A 103 23.95 12.18 1.78
N ARG A 104 22.81 11.56 1.66
CA ARG A 104 21.83 11.39 2.74
C ARG A 104 22.37 10.46 3.83
N VAL A 105 22.00 10.72 5.07
CA VAL A 105 22.31 9.82 6.19
C VAL A 105 21.33 8.65 6.12
N PRO A 106 21.78 7.42 5.92
CA PRO A 106 20.86 6.26 5.87
C PRO A 106 20.25 5.98 7.25
N LEU A 107 19.04 5.44 7.27
CA LEU A 107 18.43 4.94 8.49
C LEU A 107 19.31 3.82 9.06
N SER A 108 19.53 3.82 10.40
CA SER A 108 20.33 2.77 11.02
C SER A 108 19.72 1.37 10.80
N GLU A 109 20.56 0.32 10.78
CA GLU A 109 20.09 -1.07 10.61
C GLU A 109 19.07 -1.47 11.68
N GLU A 110 19.25 -0.99 12.91
CA GLU A 110 18.30 -1.24 13.99
C GLU A 110 16.93 -0.66 13.68
N TRP A 111 16.85 0.61 13.29
CA TRP A 111 15.60 1.26 12.92
C TRP A 111 15.01 0.70 11.62
N THR A 112 15.84 0.35 10.63
CA THR A 112 15.38 -0.31 9.40
C THR A 112 14.67 -1.62 9.71
N ARG A 113 15.25 -2.46 10.56
CA ARG A 113 14.66 -3.74 10.98
C ARG A 113 13.36 -3.54 11.78
N ARG A 114 13.32 -2.54 12.68
CA ARG A 114 12.14 -2.22 13.47
C ARG A 114 11.02 -1.69 12.60
N LEU A 115 11.32 -0.74 11.72
CA LEU A 115 10.36 -0.19 10.77
C LEU A 115 9.81 -1.30 9.87
N GLN A 116 10.66 -2.19 9.35
CA GLN A 116 10.24 -3.35 8.57
C GLN A 116 9.22 -4.23 9.31
N SER A 117 9.41 -4.43 10.60
CA SER A 117 8.48 -5.25 11.41
C SER A 117 7.12 -4.57 11.67
N GLN A 118 7.03 -3.25 11.46
CA GLN A 118 5.83 -2.45 11.67
C GLN A 118 5.07 -2.14 10.36
N VAL A 119 5.69 -2.48 9.22
CA VAL A 119 5.03 -2.30 7.91
C VAL A 119 3.93 -3.35 7.75
N ASP A 120 2.70 -2.92 7.92
CA ASP A 120 1.51 -3.72 7.70
C ASP A 120 0.70 -3.23 6.49
N GLY A 121 -0.38 -3.96 6.16
CA GLY A 121 -1.23 -3.61 5.02
C GLY A 121 -1.96 -2.28 5.18
N GLU A 122 -2.20 -1.82 6.42
CA GLU A 122 -2.85 -0.52 6.67
C GLU A 122 -1.88 0.63 6.44
N LEU A 123 -0.63 0.49 6.90
CA LEU A 123 0.42 1.47 6.61
C LEU A 123 0.68 1.55 5.10
N LEU A 124 0.80 0.40 4.42
CA LEU A 124 1.01 0.36 2.98
C LEU A 124 -0.16 0.99 2.21
N ALA A 125 -1.40 0.76 2.62
CA ALA A 125 -2.57 1.40 2.03
C ALA A 125 -2.56 2.92 2.23
N LEU A 126 -2.16 3.39 3.42
CA LEU A 126 -1.99 4.82 3.71
C LEU A 126 -0.90 5.45 2.83
N LEU A 127 0.26 4.81 2.74
CA LEU A 127 1.38 5.30 1.91
C LEU A 127 0.98 5.36 0.43
N HIS A 128 0.26 4.35 -0.05
CA HIS A 128 -0.25 4.31 -1.42
C HIS A 128 -1.27 5.42 -1.69
N GLU A 129 -2.23 5.65 -0.79
CA GLU A 129 -3.18 6.77 -0.91
C GLU A 129 -2.44 8.11 -1.01
N ARG A 130 -1.41 8.32 -0.18
CA ARG A 130 -0.59 9.54 -0.20
C ARG A 130 0.20 9.66 -1.51
N TRP A 131 0.76 8.56 -1.98
CA TRP A 131 1.48 8.48 -3.25
C TRP A 131 0.57 8.82 -4.44
N LEU A 132 -0.64 8.24 -4.55
CA LEU A 132 -1.63 8.59 -5.57
C LEU A 132 -1.98 10.08 -5.55
N ARG A 133 -2.25 10.61 -4.37
CA ARG A 133 -2.58 12.04 -4.19
C ARG A 133 -1.43 12.95 -4.62
N ALA A 134 -0.19 12.61 -4.28
CA ALA A 134 0.99 13.38 -4.67
C ALA A 134 1.19 13.39 -6.21
N LYS A 135 0.85 12.29 -6.87
CA LYS A 135 0.90 12.19 -8.34
C LYS A 135 -0.32 12.79 -9.06
N GLY A 136 -1.30 13.27 -8.33
CA GLY A 136 -2.56 13.77 -8.90
C GLY A 136 -3.39 12.67 -9.57
N VAL A 137 -3.15 11.40 -9.21
CA VAL A 137 -3.93 10.27 -9.69
C VAL A 137 -5.12 10.08 -8.78
N THR A 138 -6.31 10.06 -9.36
CA THR A 138 -7.53 9.62 -8.68
C THR A 138 -7.87 8.23 -9.15
N SER A 139 -7.85 7.28 -8.22
CA SER A 139 -8.29 5.93 -8.50
C SER A 139 -9.78 5.94 -8.86
N SER A 140 -10.09 5.54 -10.09
CA SER A 140 -11.47 5.36 -10.55
C SER A 140 -11.72 3.87 -10.75
N PRO A 141 -12.80 3.32 -10.18
CA PRO A 141 -13.13 1.92 -10.39
C PRO A 141 -13.40 1.65 -11.88
N ASN A 142 -12.88 0.55 -12.37
CA ASN A 142 -13.19 0.06 -13.70
C ASN A 142 -14.42 -0.83 -13.62
N THR A 143 -15.41 -0.59 -14.47
CA THR A 143 -16.61 -1.44 -14.60
C THR A 143 -16.63 -2.28 -15.87
N ASP A 144 -15.64 -2.08 -16.75
CA ASP A 144 -15.49 -2.84 -18.00
C ASP A 144 -14.51 -4.02 -17.79
N TRP A 145 -14.89 -4.94 -16.93
CA TRP A 145 -14.13 -6.17 -16.70
C TRP A 145 -14.77 -7.37 -17.37
N ALA A 146 -13.95 -8.37 -17.72
CA ALA A 146 -14.40 -9.67 -18.18
C ALA A 146 -14.37 -10.67 -17.01
N PRO A 147 -15.51 -11.31 -16.64
CA PRO A 147 -15.51 -12.35 -15.61
C PRO A 147 -14.57 -13.49 -15.95
N ARG A 148 -13.80 -13.95 -14.98
CA ARG A 148 -12.87 -15.09 -15.13
C ARG A 148 -13.55 -16.40 -14.75
N GLY A 149 -13.73 -17.30 -15.72
CA GLY A 149 -14.22 -18.65 -15.49
C GLY A 149 -15.74 -18.77 -15.30
N THR A 150 -16.19 -19.94 -14.86
CA THR A 150 -17.61 -20.31 -14.75
C THR A 150 -18.36 -19.62 -13.62
N GLY A 151 -17.65 -18.99 -12.67
CA GLY A 151 -18.22 -18.40 -11.45
C GLY A 151 -18.45 -16.90 -11.50
N GLU A 152 -18.22 -16.22 -12.64
CA GLU A 152 -18.27 -14.76 -12.71
C GLU A 152 -17.42 -14.10 -11.61
N LEU A 153 -16.20 -14.61 -11.43
CA LEU A 153 -15.24 -14.04 -10.50
C LEU A 153 -14.45 -12.92 -11.20
N VAL A 154 -14.36 -11.79 -10.53
CA VAL A 154 -13.59 -10.61 -10.99
C VAL A 154 -12.51 -10.29 -9.97
N GLY A 155 -11.31 -9.95 -10.46
CA GLY A 155 -10.18 -9.53 -9.62
C GLY A 155 -10.42 -8.14 -9.05
N TRP A 156 -9.93 -7.93 -7.83
CA TRP A 156 -9.89 -6.59 -7.26
C TRP A 156 -9.06 -5.65 -8.13
N ASP A 157 -7.92 -6.11 -8.64
CA ASP A 157 -7.02 -5.39 -9.54
C ASP A 157 -7.65 -5.03 -10.89
N GLU A 158 -8.57 -5.87 -11.40
CA GLU A 158 -9.33 -5.54 -12.62
C GLU A 158 -10.34 -4.42 -12.38
N ALA A 159 -11.01 -4.43 -11.23
CA ALA A 159 -11.98 -3.40 -10.85
C ALA A 159 -11.31 -2.12 -10.33
N HIS A 160 -10.12 -2.24 -9.76
CA HIS A 160 -9.35 -1.14 -9.17
C HIS A 160 -7.90 -1.17 -9.67
N PRO A 161 -7.65 -0.89 -10.98
CA PRO A 161 -6.33 -1.04 -11.60
C PRO A 161 -5.27 -0.10 -11.02
N ASP A 162 -5.69 1.01 -10.40
CA ASP A 162 -4.80 1.96 -9.76
C ASP A 162 -4.50 1.63 -8.30
N ASP A 163 -5.15 0.59 -7.75
CA ASP A 163 -4.89 0.20 -6.36
C ASP A 163 -3.52 -0.49 -6.23
N ARG A 164 -3.06 -0.58 -4.99
CA ARG A 164 -1.80 -1.22 -4.65
C ARG A 164 -1.87 -2.73 -4.92
N GLN A 165 -0.81 -3.26 -5.51
CA GLN A 165 -0.64 -4.69 -5.65
C GLN A 165 -0.03 -5.29 -4.38
N ASP A 166 -0.52 -6.45 -3.97
CA ASP A 166 0.06 -7.22 -2.87
C ASP A 166 1.14 -8.16 -3.42
N LEU A 167 2.39 -7.73 -3.35
CA LEU A 167 3.54 -8.50 -3.82
C LEU A 167 4.31 -9.16 -2.66
N TYR A 168 4.82 -10.36 -2.91
CA TYR A 168 5.55 -11.19 -1.95
C TYR A 168 6.80 -11.78 -2.59
N LEU A 169 7.84 -12.00 -1.79
CA LEU A 169 9.02 -12.73 -2.22
C LEU A 169 8.90 -14.21 -1.83
N ASP A 170 9.04 -15.12 -2.80
CA ASP A 170 9.25 -16.56 -2.56
C ASP A 170 10.62 -16.97 -3.15
N GLY A 171 11.64 -16.92 -2.33
CA GLY A 171 13.04 -16.97 -2.77
C GLY A 171 13.40 -15.73 -3.59
N LYS A 172 13.74 -15.94 -4.87
CA LYS A 172 14.01 -14.85 -5.83
C LYS A 172 12.81 -14.47 -6.69
N ALA A 173 11.70 -15.20 -6.58
CA ALA A 173 10.51 -14.95 -7.37
C ALA A 173 9.63 -13.91 -6.68
N VAL A 174 9.14 -12.94 -7.46
CA VAL A 174 8.10 -12.00 -7.03
C VAL A 174 6.75 -12.62 -7.37
N VAL A 175 5.86 -12.67 -6.39
CA VAL A 175 4.54 -13.30 -6.49
C VAL A 175 3.47 -12.28 -6.09
N GLY A 176 2.51 -12.05 -6.97
CA GLY A 176 1.32 -11.25 -6.68
C GLY A 176 0.27 -12.08 -5.94
N ALA A 177 -0.44 -11.46 -5.02
CA ALA A 177 -1.68 -11.98 -4.46
C ALA A 177 -2.86 -11.20 -5.06
N GLU A 178 -3.71 -11.90 -5.83
CA GLU A 178 -4.91 -11.36 -6.44
C GLU A 178 -6.13 -11.91 -5.71
N ASP A 179 -7.02 -11.05 -5.25
CA ASP A 179 -8.26 -11.46 -4.64
C ASP A 179 -9.44 -11.33 -5.62
N LEU A 180 -10.18 -12.42 -5.75
CA LEU A 180 -11.29 -12.57 -6.71
C LEU A 180 -12.62 -12.66 -5.96
N TYR A 181 -13.64 -11.99 -6.52
CA TYR A 181 -14.98 -11.89 -5.94
C TYR A 181 -16.06 -12.26 -6.94
N CYS A 182 -17.13 -12.89 -6.44
CA CYS A 182 -18.33 -13.11 -7.24
C CYS A 182 -19.07 -11.78 -7.43
N VAL A 183 -19.30 -11.42 -8.69
CA VAL A 183 -19.99 -10.18 -9.07
C VAL A 183 -21.42 -10.42 -9.59
N LYS A 184 -22.00 -11.61 -9.38
CA LYS A 184 -23.40 -11.87 -9.71
C LYS A 184 -24.32 -11.04 -8.82
N PRO A 185 -25.21 -10.18 -9.37
CA PRO A 185 -26.08 -9.32 -8.56
C PRO A 185 -26.97 -10.07 -7.54
N ALA A 186 -27.37 -11.29 -7.87
CA ALA A 186 -28.21 -12.14 -7.02
C ALA A 186 -27.41 -13.17 -6.19
N CYS A 187 -26.07 -13.10 -6.19
CA CYS A 187 -25.25 -14.06 -5.46
C CYS A 187 -25.29 -13.80 -3.96
N THR A 188 -25.50 -14.87 -3.20
CA THR A 188 -25.46 -14.87 -1.74
C THR A 188 -24.18 -15.51 -1.18
N CYS A 189 -23.19 -15.84 -2.05
CA CYS A 189 -21.95 -16.42 -1.60
C CYS A 189 -21.14 -15.38 -0.81
N ASN A 190 -20.73 -15.77 0.39
CA ASN A 190 -19.87 -14.95 1.24
C ASN A 190 -18.45 -15.54 1.19
N GLU A 191 -17.84 -15.52 0.01
CA GLU A 191 -16.52 -16.10 -0.22
C GLU A 191 -15.67 -15.17 -1.06
N ALA A 192 -14.37 -15.15 -0.76
CA ALA A 192 -13.34 -14.60 -1.61
C ALA A 192 -12.33 -15.69 -1.96
N ARG A 193 -11.69 -15.57 -3.12
CA ARG A 193 -10.58 -16.43 -3.52
C ARG A 193 -9.32 -15.58 -3.65
N VAL A 194 -8.30 -15.90 -2.88
CA VAL A 194 -6.96 -15.28 -3.01
C VAL A 194 -6.10 -16.21 -3.85
N VAL A 195 -5.57 -15.70 -4.95
CA VAL A 195 -4.76 -16.43 -5.94
C VAL A 195 -3.33 -15.92 -5.91
N PHE A 196 -2.35 -16.81 -5.86
CA PHE A 196 -0.94 -16.45 -5.86
C PHE A 196 -0.32 -16.69 -7.23
N VAL A 197 0.04 -15.59 -7.91
CA VAL A 197 0.50 -15.58 -9.31
C VAL A 197 1.93 -15.05 -9.38
N PRO A 198 2.90 -15.81 -9.92
CA PRO A 198 4.22 -15.25 -10.18
C PRO A 198 4.13 -14.10 -11.18
N THR A 199 4.87 -13.00 -10.94
CA THR A 199 4.89 -11.84 -11.86
C THR A 199 5.63 -12.14 -13.16
N THR A 200 6.44 -13.20 -13.20
CA THR A 200 7.11 -13.65 -14.42
C THR A 200 6.09 -14.16 -15.43
N ARG A 201 6.05 -13.54 -16.60
CA ARG A 201 5.11 -13.87 -17.68
C ARG A 201 5.21 -15.34 -18.06
N GLY A 202 4.05 -16.02 -18.11
CA GLY A 202 3.96 -17.45 -18.47
C GLY A 202 4.32 -18.42 -17.35
N ALA A 203 4.74 -17.95 -16.19
CA ALA A 203 4.96 -18.82 -15.05
C ALA A 203 3.61 -19.41 -14.56
N PRO A 204 3.59 -20.70 -14.22
CA PRO A 204 2.35 -21.34 -13.80
C PRO A 204 1.93 -20.86 -12.40
N LEU A 205 0.63 -20.72 -12.22
CA LEU A 205 -0.03 -20.42 -10.94
C LEU A 205 0.56 -21.23 -9.78
N ILE A 206 0.77 -20.60 -8.62
CA ILE A 206 1.20 -21.29 -7.41
C ILE A 206 0.03 -22.01 -6.77
N GLY A 207 -1.08 -21.31 -6.57
CA GLY A 207 -2.28 -21.88 -6.00
C GLY A 207 -3.28 -20.81 -5.56
N SER A 208 -4.37 -21.26 -4.94
CA SER A 208 -5.38 -20.37 -4.40
C SER A 208 -5.89 -20.82 -3.04
N VAL A 209 -6.41 -19.86 -2.28
CA VAL A 209 -7.05 -20.06 -0.97
C VAL A 209 -8.45 -19.47 -1.04
N ARG A 210 -9.48 -20.27 -0.74
CA ARG A 210 -10.86 -19.78 -0.57
C ARG A 210 -11.13 -19.46 0.88
N VAL A 211 -11.73 -18.32 1.11
CA VAL A 211 -11.96 -17.76 2.45
C VAL A 211 -13.43 -17.41 2.60
N ARG A 212 -14.03 -17.82 3.70
CA ARG A 212 -15.42 -17.46 4.05
C ARG A 212 -15.44 -16.08 4.73
N LEU A 213 -16.37 -15.24 4.29
CA LEU A 213 -16.52 -13.88 4.84
C LEU A 213 -17.79 -13.78 5.69
N PRO A 214 -17.81 -12.96 6.74
CA PRO A 214 -16.70 -12.13 7.22
C PRO A 214 -15.73 -12.86 8.17
N SER A 215 -15.89 -14.15 8.43
CA SER A 215 -15.13 -14.87 9.48
C SER A 215 -13.63 -15.00 9.17
N GLY A 216 -13.21 -14.90 7.91
CA GLY A 216 -11.82 -15.14 7.50
C GLY A 216 -11.42 -16.63 7.51
N ALA A 217 -12.37 -17.55 7.73
CA ALA A 217 -12.08 -18.98 7.79
C ALA A 217 -11.69 -19.54 6.41
N VAL A 218 -10.58 -20.26 6.34
CA VAL A 218 -10.16 -20.96 5.12
C VAL A 218 -11.13 -22.13 4.87
N ILE A 219 -11.73 -22.15 3.68
CA ILE A 219 -12.67 -23.20 3.24
C ILE A 219 -11.93 -24.27 2.44
N ALA A 220 -11.02 -23.85 1.56
CA ALA A 220 -10.27 -24.74 0.69
C ALA A 220 -8.95 -24.10 0.27
N THR A 221 -7.98 -24.96 -0.02
CA THR A 221 -6.71 -24.60 -0.66
C THR A 221 -6.54 -25.44 -1.92
N GLU A 222 -6.14 -24.82 -3.01
CA GLU A 222 -5.97 -25.47 -4.31
C GLU A 222 -4.57 -25.20 -4.84
N SER A 223 -3.75 -26.23 -4.95
CA SER A 223 -2.41 -26.17 -5.56
C SER A 223 -1.97 -27.53 -6.08
N LYS A 224 -1.01 -27.53 -6.99
CA LYS A 224 -0.30 -28.78 -7.32
C LYS A 224 0.54 -29.22 -6.11
N PRO A 225 0.72 -30.53 -5.86
CA PRO A 225 1.50 -31.03 -4.71
C PRO A 225 2.89 -30.38 -4.57
N ALA A 226 3.60 -30.22 -5.69
CA ALA A 226 4.93 -29.59 -5.72
C ALA A 226 4.94 -28.10 -5.30
N LYS A 227 3.78 -27.43 -5.25
CA LYS A 227 3.64 -26.01 -4.91
C LYS A 227 2.95 -25.79 -3.56
N ALA A 228 2.48 -26.83 -2.90
CA ALA A 228 1.71 -26.71 -1.65
C ALA A 228 2.48 -25.97 -0.55
N ALA A 229 3.78 -26.28 -0.38
CA ALA A 229 4.62 -25.60 0.60
C ALA A 229 4.83 -24.10 0.28
N ALA A 230 4.94 -23.74 -1.00
CA ALA A 230 5.03 -22.34 -1.41
C ALA A 230 3.72 -21.60 -1.13
N LEU A 231 2.58 -22.22 -1.46
CA LEU A 231 1.26 -21.66 -1.15
C LEU A 231 1.07 -21.41 0.35
N ASP A 232 1.48 -22.35 1.21
CA ASP A 232 1.38 -22.19 2.68
C ASP A 232 2.24 -21.01 3.18
N ARG A 233 3.48 -20.86 2.70
CA ARG A 233 4.34 -19.71 3.06
C ARG A 233 3.73 -18.39 2.62
N LEU A 234 3.26 -18.30 1.37
CA LEU A 234 2.67 -17.08 0.82
C LEU A 234 1.37 -16.71 1.54
N TRP A 235 0.53 -17.70 1.85
CA TRP A 235 -0.67 -17.48 2.64
C TRP A 235 -0.38 -16.99 4.05
N LYS A 236 0.63 -17.53 4.71
CA LYS A 236 1.10 -17.04 6.02
C LYS A 236 1.60 -15.60 5.93
N ALA A 237 2.38 -15.26 4.89
CA ALA A 237 2.85 -13.90 4.67
C ALA A 237 1.70 -12.93 4.40
N PHE A 238 0.70 -13.32 3.61
CA PHE A 238 -0.51 -12.53 3.36
C PHE A 238 -1.28 -12.26 4.66
N ARG A 239 -1.48 -13.29 5.49
CA ARG A 239 -2.15 -13.15 6.79
C ARG A 239 -1.36 -12.31 7.80
N ALA A 240 -0.04 -12.35 7.76
CA ALA A 240 0.80 -11.54 8.62
C ALA A 240 0.74 -10.05 8.25
N ARG A 241 0.59 -9.75 6.95
CA ARG A 241 0.50 -8.37 6.45
C ARG A 241 -0.89 -7.77 6.63
N HIS A 242 -1.95 -8.58 6.54
CA HIS A 242 -3.33 -8.10 6.48
C HIS A 242 -4.22 -8.67 7.58
N ARG A 243 -5.16 -7.88 8.04
CA ARG A 243 -6.38 -8.36 8.71
C ARG A 243 -7.32 -8.94 7.66
N VAL A 244 -7.03 -10.18 7.24
CA VAL A 244 -7.61 -10.81 6.03
C VAL A 244 -9.13 -10.75 6.02
N ALA A 245 -9.80 -11.05 7.13
CA ALA A 245 -11.26 -11.03 7.22
C ALA A 245 -11.83 -9.64 6.91
N GLU A 246 -11.26 -8.60 7.52
CA GLU A 246 -11.68 -7.20 7.35
C GLU A 246 -11.37 -6.68 5.95
N LEU A 247 -10.16 -6.96 5.43
CA LEU A 247 -9.74 -6.56 4.09
C LEU A 247 -10.66 -7.12 3.03
N LEU A 248 -10.83 -8.46 3.01
CA LEU A 248 -11.60 -9.14 1.98
C LEU A 248 -13.10 -8.82 2.08
N ALA A 249 -13.65 -8.69 3.29
CA ALA A 249 -15.05 -8.30 3.47
C ALA A 249 -15.32 -6.87 2.95
N ARG A 250 -14.42 -5.92 3.24
CA ARG A 250 -14.54 -4.55 2.73
C ARG A 250 -14.43 -4.49 1.20
N ARG A 251 -13.49 -5.23 0.61
CA ARG A 251 -13.34 -5.31 -0.84
C ARG A 251 -14.57 -5.97 -1.48
N GLN A 252 -15.09 -7.06 -0.90
CA GLN A 252 -16.31 -7.71 -1.39
C GLN A 252 -17.50 -6.74 -1.44
N GLN A 253 -17.70 -5.93 -0.40
CA GLN A 253 -18.79 -4.95 -0.38
C GLN A 253 -18.67 -3.96 -1.53
N LYS A 254 -17.47 -3.44 -1.79
CA LYS A 254 -17.21 -2.53 -2.92
C LYS A 254 -17.43 -3.22 -4.27
N MET A 255 -17.01 -4.48 -4.42
CA MET A 255 -17.24 -5.24 -5.65
C MET A 255 -18.72 -5.49 -5.93
N ILE A 256 -19.52 -5.77 -4.88
CA ILE A 256 -20.98 -5.90 -5.00
C ILE A 256 -21.61 -4.57 -5.41
N GLU A 257 -21.18 -3.46 -4.84
CA GLU A 257 -21.66 -2.13 -5.21
C GLU A 257 -21.36 -1.80 -6.68
N LEU A 258 -20.12 -2.02 -7.13
CA LEU A 258 -19.75 -1.86 -8.53
C LEU A 258 -20.54 -2.76 -9.48
N ALA A 259 -20.79 -4.00 -9.09
CA ALA A 259 -21.61 -4.91 -9.88
C ALA A 259 -23.07 -4.42 -10.04
N ARG A 260 -23.63 -3.81 -8.99
CA ARG A 260 -24.95 -3.18 -9.03
C ARG A 260 -24.99 -1.96 -9.95
N LEU A 261 -23.99 -1.07 -9.85
CA LEU A 261 -23.85 0.11 -10.72
C LEU A 261 -23.75 -0.32 -12.18
N ARG A 262 -22.94 -1.32 -12.49
CA ARG A 262 -22.83 -1.88 -13.83
C ARG A 262 -24.16 -2.45 -14.34
N ALA A 263 -24.88 -3.20 -13.50
CA ALA A 263 -26.17 -3.77 -13.87
C ALA A 263 -27.25 -2.71 -14.11
N ALA A 264 -27.16 -1.57 -13.42
CA ALA A 264 -28.05 -0.43 -13.61
C ALA A 264 -27.71 0.41 -14.87
N GLY A 265 -26.58 0.13 -15.54
CA GLY A 265 -26.11 0.93 -16.67
C GLY A 265 -25.58 2.30 -16.26
N GLU A 266 -25.40 2.55 -14.96
CA GLU A 266 -24.83 3.79 -14.45
C GLU A 266 -23.31 3.74 -14.62
N PRO A 267 -22.71 4.74 -15.30
CA PRO A 267 -21.25 4.86 -15.29
C PRO A 267 -20.81 5.12 -13.85
N PRO A 268 -19.68 4.53 -13.40
CA PRO A 268 -19.14 4.89 -12.09
C PRO A 268 -18.96 6.40 -12.05
N THR A 269 -19.34 7.00 -10.92
CA THR A 269 -19.18 8.43 -10.72
C THR A 269 -17.69 8.74 -10.85
N GLN A 270 -17.29 9.13 -12.04
CA GLN A 270 -15.93 9.61 -12.29
C GLN A 270 -15.78 10.84 -11.41
N ALA A 271 -14.95 10.74 -10.39
CA ALA A 271 -14.39 11.93 -9.81
C ALA A 271 -13.76 12.70 -11.00
N THR A 272 -14.41 13.79 -11.38
CA THR A 272 -14.00 14.63 -12.51
C THR A 272 -12.65 15.23 -12.21
N THR A 273 -11.61 14.46 -12.44
CA THR A 273 -10.30 14.99 -12.72
C THR A 273 -10.26 15.17 -14.21
N SER A 274 -10.36 16.42 -14.61
CA SER A 274 -9.90 16.83 -15.93
C SER A 274 -8.42 16.44 -16.03
N SER A 275 -8.13 15.23 -16.49
CA SER A 275 -6.84 14.95 -17.09
C SER A 275 -6.79 15.86 -18.34
N GLN A 276 -6.37 17.10 -18.15
CA GLN A 276 -5.94 17.93 -19.28
C GLN A 276 -4.89 17.09 -19.97
N ARG A 277 -5.27 16.49 -21.12
CA ARG A 277 -4.31 15.85 -22.00
C ARG A 277 -3.31 16.92 -22.39
N VAL A 278 -2.16 16.92 -21.72
CA VAL A 278 -1.08 17.84 -22.03
C VAL A 278 -0.73 17.65 -23.49
N GLY A 279 -0.91 18.67 -24.29
CA GLY A 279 -0.59 18.64 -25.71
C GLY A 279 0.91 18.39 -25.87
N ARG A 280 1.29 17.61 -26.89
CA ARG A 280 2.71 17.25 -27.13
C ARG A 280 3.65 18.47 -27.19
N ASN A 281 3.12 19.63 -27.51
CA ASN A 281 3.89 20.90 -27.65
C ASN A 281 3.77 21.81 -26.41
N GLU A 282 2.96 21.47 -25.41
CA GLU A 282 2.83 22.22 -24.16
C GLU A 282 4.04 22.02 -23.27
N LEU A 283 4.24 22.92 -22.29
CA LEU A 283 5.27 22.77 -21.29
C LEU A 283 5.01 21.51 -20.47
N CYS A 284 6.07 20.75 -20.22
CA CYS A 284 5.94 19.53 -19.44
C CYS A 284 5.50 19.83 -18.00
N PRO A 285 4.46 19.17 -17.48
CA PRO A 285 3.96 19.41 -16.13
C PRO A 285 4.96 19.00 -15.04
N CYS A 286 6.05 18.27 -15.39
CA CYS A 286 7.14 17.95 -14.46
C CYS A 286 7.99 19.15 -14.03
N GLY A 287 7.71 20.35 -14.55
CA GLY A 287 8.45 21.58 -14.19
C GLY A 287 9.82 21.74 -14.86
N SER A 288 10.22 20.83 -15.76
CA SER A 288 11.53 20.89 -16.45
C SER A 288 11.70 22.04 -17.44
N GLY A 289 10.65 22.84 -17.71
CA GLY A 289 10.65 23.89 -18.73
C GLY A 289 10.72 23.39 -20.17
N LYS A 290 10.77 22.09 -20.42
CA LYS A 290 10.80 21.48 -21.75
C LYS A 290 9.38 21.18 -22.23
N LYS A 291 9.20 21.09 -23.57
CA LYS A 291 7.93 20.62 -24.14
C LYS A 291 7.69 19.16 -23.79
N TYR A 292 6.43 18.76 -23.50
CA TYR A 292 6.04 17.41 -23.06
C TYR A 292 6.63 16.32 -23.94
N LYS A 293 6.60 16.46 -25.28
CA LYS A 293 7.19 15.53 -26.25
C LYS A 293 8.71 15.34 -26.16
N ARG A 294 9.43 16.25 -25.50
CA ARG A 294 10.89 16.19 -25.32
C ARG A 294 11.30 15.91 -23.87
N CYS A 295 10.36 15.49 -23.04
CA CYS A 295 10.57 15.25 -21.62
C CYS A 295 9.92 13.94 -21.19
N CYS A 296 8.63 13.94 -20.88
CA CYS A 296 7.93 12.79 -20.31
C CYS A 296 7.06 12.00 -21.33
N ALA A 297 7.07 12.36 -22.61
CA ALA A 297 6.35 11.65 -23.67
C ALA A 297 7.27 10.76 -24.52
N THR A 298 8.51 10.52 -24.06
CA THR A 298 9.46 9.58 -24.69
C THR A 298 9.31 8.21 -24.09
#